data_68234417f668c3819c7727363e87ff5f
#
_entry.id   68234417f668c3819c7727363e87ff5f
#
_cell.length_a   1.000
_cell.length_b   1.000
_cell.length_c   1.000
_cell.angle_alpha   90.00
_cell.angle_beta   90.00
_cell.angle_gamma   90.00
#
_symmetry.space_group_name_H-M   'P 1'
#
loop_
_entity.id
_entity.type
_entity.pdbx_description
1 polymer ?
#
loop_
_entity_poly.entity_id
_entity_poly.type
_entity_poly.pdbx_seq_one_letter_code
_entity_poly.pdbx_strand_id
1 'polypeptide(L)'
;MALVPGLVAHAQPTEYQLKAVFLLNFARYVEWPAESLRNTGRIELCVLGRDPFGEALEAIAGKQAQDREVSVRLLAMPQQAAECQLLFLAGSEERRMHAALRELASLPVLTVSDIDGFADAGGGIGFATVDDRVRFDINAAALQQASLKASAQLMRIARRVIGLEARP
;
A
#
# COMPACT_ATOMS: atom_id res chain seq x y z
N MET A 1 53.55 -0.50 2.84
CA MET A 1 52.29 0.20 2.68
C MET A 1 51.22 -0.84 2.40
N ALA A 2 50.42 -1.18 3.40
CA ALA A 2 49.36 -2.19 3.26
C ALA A 2 48.08 -1.50 2.74
N LEU A 3 47.66 -1.86 1.54
CA LEU A 3 46.34 -1.50 1.01
C LEU A 3 45.30 -2.29 1.80
N VAL A 4 44.56 -1.60 2.66
CA VAL A 4 43.36 -2.17 3.29
C VAL A 4 42.31 -2.23 2.20
N PRO A 5 41.81 -3.42 1.82
CA PRO A 5 40.69 -3.49 0.89
C PRO A 5 39.52 -2.78 1.54
N GLY A 6 39.02 -1.72 0.88
CA GLY A 6 37.86 -1.00 1.35
C GLY A 6 36.69 -1.96 1.47
N LEU A 7 36.18 -2.08 2.70
CA LEU A 7 34.90 -2.77 2.95
C LEU A 7 33.83 -2.04 2.13
N VAL A 8 33.36 -2.68 1.05
CA VAL A 8 32.17 -2.22 0.34
C VAL A 8 31.00 -2.50 1.27
N ALA A 9 30.57 -1.47 2.02
CA ALA A 9 29.37 -1.58 2.82
C ALA A 9 28.18 -1.72 1.86
N HIS A 10 27.56 -2.90 1.83
CA HIS A 10 26.27 -3.06 1.19
C HIS A 10 25.24 -2.30 2.00
N ALA A 11 24.75 -1.17 1.45
CA ALA A 11 23.68 -0.41 2.07
C ALA A 11 22.44 -1.29 2.18
N GLN A 12 21.93 -1.47 3.40
CA GLN A 12 20.67 -2.16 3.62
C GLN A 12 19.52 -1.33 3.03
N PRO A 13 18.46 -1.95 2.47
CA PRO A 13 17.30 -1.22 2.00
C PRO A 13 16.73 -0.36 3.13
N THR A 14 16.37 0.87 2.82
CA THR A 14 15.67 1.74 3.76
C THR A 14 14.27 1.21 4.03
N GLU A 15 13.65 1.65 5.11
CA GLU A 15 12.27 1.31 5.45
C GLU A 15 11.31 1.60 4.28
N TYR A 16 11.44 2.78 3.66
CA TYR A 16 10.54 3.17 2.56
C TYR A 16 10.86 2.46 1.25
N GLN A 17 12.09 2.03 1.03
CA GLN A 17 12.40 1.13 -0.08
C GLN A 17 11.68 -0.20 0.07
N LEU A 18 11.68 -0.77 1.27
CA LEU A 18 10.93 -2.01 1.56
C LEU A 18 9.43 -1.80 1.43
N LYS A 19 8.90 -0.71 1.97
CA LYS A 19 7.47 -0.39 1.86
C LYS A 19 7.05 -0.21 0.40
N ALA A 20 7.88 0.42 -0.43
CA ALA A 20 7.59 0.55 -1.86
C ALA A 20 7.50 -0.82 -2.54
N VAL A 21 8.40 -1.74 -2.23
CA VAL A 21 8.33 -3.12 -2.75
C VAL A 21 7.05 -3.82 -2.28
N PHE A 22 6.65 -3.62 -1.02
CA PHE A 22 5.37 -4.14 -0.52
C PHE A 22 4.19 -3.56 -1.28
N LEU A 23 4.18 -2.26 -1.57
CA LEU A 23 3.11 -1.65 -2.36
C LEU A 23 2.98 -2.29 -3.73
N LEU A 24 4.10 -2.56 -4.39
CA LEU A 24 4.10 -3.26 -5.67
C LEU A 24 3.53 -4.67 -5.53
N ASN A 25 3.87 -5.38 -4.46
CA ASN A 25 3.33 -6.71 -4.19
C ASN A 25 1.82 -6.66 -3.89
N PHE A 26 1.36 -5.65 -3.19
CA PHE A 26 -0.09 -5.47 -2.98
C PHE A 26 -0.80 -5.26 -4.32
N ALA A 27 -0.23 -4.47 -5.23
CA ALA A 27 -0.77 -4.30 -6.57
C ALA A 27 -0.84 -5.62 -7.36
N ARG A 28 0.08 -6.54 -7.10
CA ARG A 28 0.14 -7.85 -7.77
C ARG A 28 -0.82 -8.88 -7.18
N TYR A 29 -1.06 -8.82 -5.87
CA TYR A 29 -1.76 -9.89 -5.14
C TYR A 29 -3.12 -9.49 -4.59
N VAL A 30 -3.59 -8.30 -4.87
CA VAL A 30 -4.97 -7.87 -4.61
C VAL A 30 -5.71 -7.77 -5.94
N GLU A 31 -6.93 -8.28 -5.98
CA GLU A 31 -7.80 -8.19 -7.15
C GLU A 31 -8.77 -7.03 -7.01
N TRP A 32 -8.90 -6.26 -8.08
CA TRP A 32 -9.89 -5.19 -8.21
C TRP A 32 -11.05 -5.64 -9.07
N PRO A 33 -12.24 -5.02 -8.90
CA PRO A 33 -13.34 -5.25 -9.86
C PRO A 33 -12.90 -4.94 -11.29
N ALA A 34 -13.36 -5.72 -12.24
CA ALA A 34 -13.00 -5.54 -13.64
C ALA A 34 -13.29 -4.11 -14.15
N GLU A 35 -14.35 -3.50 -13.63
CA GLU A 35 -14.75 -2.14 -13.98
C GLU A 35 -13.70 -1.09 -13.59
N SER A 36 -13.00 -1.29 -12.47
CA SER A 36 -11.92 -0.39 -12.01
C SER A 36 -10.73 -0.36 -12.96
N LEU A 37 -10.55 -1.44 -13.73
CA LEU A 37 -9.40 -1.65 -14.60
C LEU A 37 -9.74 -1.52 -16.08
N ARG A 38 -11.03 -1.38 -16.43
CA ARG A 38 -11.54 -1.51 -17.79
C ARG A 38 -10.96 -0.49 -18.76
N ASN A 39 -10.83 0.76 -18.35
CA ASN A 39 -10.42 1.85 -19.22
C ASN A 39 -9.00 2.33 -18.94
N THR A 40 -8.24 1.55 -18.20
CA THR A 40 -6.87 1.89 -17.86
C THR A 40 -5.93 0.73 -18.17
N GLY A 41 -4.87 1.00 -18.92
CA GLY A 41 -3.79 0.05 -19.12
C GLY A 41 -2.81 0.02 -17.97
N ARG A 42 -3.14 0.67 -16.86
CA ARG A 42 -2.24 0.93 -15.74
C ARG A 42 -2.91 0.59 -14.42
N ILE A 43 -2.06 0.35 -13.42
CA ILE A 43 -2.47 0.41 -12.02
C ILE A 43 -1.93 1.72 -11.46
N GLU A 44 -2.83 2.63 -11.12
CA GLU A 44 -2.47 3.92 -10.53
C GLU A 44 -2.23 3.74 -9.04
N LEU A 45 -0.96 3.91 -8.64
CA LEU A 45 -0.55 3.96 -7.24
C LEU A 45 -0.42 5.44 -6.85
N CYS A 46 -1.24 5.86 -5.92
CA CYS A 46 -1.30 7.26 -5.50
C CYS A 46 -0.79 7.42 -4.07
N VAL A 47 -0.17 8.56 -3.79
CA VAL A 47 0.21 8.95 -2.43
C VAL A 47 -0.53 10.22 -2.09
N LEU A 48 -1.31 10.18 -1.02
CA LEU A 48 -2.01 11.35 -0.49
C LEU A 48 -1.22 11.91 0.69
N GLY A 49 -0.91 13.19 0.61
CA GLY A 49 -0.12 13.89 1.60
C GLY A 49 1.34 14.03 1.22
N ARG A 50 2.19 14.24 2.22
CA ARG A 50 3.63 14.42 1.99
C ARG A 50 4.29 13.09 1.71
N ASP A 51 4.80 12.92 0.50
CA ASP A 51 5.44 11.68 0.04
C ASP A 51 6.67 11.35 0.90
N PRO A 52 6.66 10.20 1.60
CA PRO A 52 7.81 9.75 2.37
C PRO A 52 8.77 8.86 1.57
N PHE A 53 8.39 8.48 0.35
CA PHE A 53 9.12 7.47 -0.44
C PHE A 53 10.24 8.04 -1.29
N GLY A 54 10.00 9.20 -1.92
CA GLY A 54 10.97 9.79 -2.83
C GLY A 54 11.34 8.84 -3.97
N GLU A 55 12.63 8.59 -4.16
CA GLU A 55 13.16 7.72 -5.21
C GLU A 55 12.67 6.28 -5.13
N ALA A 56 12.25 5.82 -3.95
CA ALA A 56 11.75 4.46 -3.79
C ALA A 56 10.49 4.20 -4.61
N LEU A 57 9.61 5.19 -4.76
CA LEU A 57 8.44 5.08 -5.64
C LEU A 57 8.84 5.09 -7.12
N GLU A 58 9.81 5.91 -7.49
CA GLU A 58 10.31 5.94 -8.87
C GLU A 58 10.86 4.58 -9.28
N ALA A 59 11.47 3.84 -8.33
CA ALA A 59 12.04 2.52 -8.59
C ALA A 59 10.98 1.47 -8.93
N ILE A 60 9.74 1.64 -8.46
CA ILE A 60 8.64 0.70 -8.77
C ILE A 60 7.75 1.18 -9.91
N ALA A 61 7.81 2.45 -10.28
CA ALA A 61 7.08 2.98 -11.42
C ALA A 61 7.53 2.27 -12.70
N GLY A 62 6.60 1.88 -13.52
CA GLY A 62 6.86 1.14 -14.75
C GLY A 62 6.96 -0.38 -14.57
N LYS A 63 6.96 -0.88 -13.34
CA LYS A 63 6.93 -2.32 -13.08
C LYS A 63 5.56 -2.90 -13.42
N GLN A 64 5.53 -4.20 -13.68
CA GLN A 64 4.30 -4.89 -14.07
C GLN A 64 3.54 -5.44 -12.86
N ALA A 65 2.23 -5.28 -12.88
CA ALA A 65 1.30 -5.91 -11.95
C ALA A 65 0.03 -6.25 -12.74
N GLN A 66 -0.40 -7.52 -12.71
CA GLN A 66 -1.62 -7.99 -13.39
C GLN A 66 -1.68 -7.59 -14.86
N ASP A 67 -0.59 -7.78 -15.59
CA ASP A 67 -0.43 -7.43 -17.01
C ASP A 67 -0.60 -5.93 -17.31
N ARG A 68 -0.45 -5.10 -16.30
CA ARG A 68 -0.52 -3.64 -16.40
C ARG A 68 0.73 -3.00 -15.85
N GLU A 69 1.03 -1.83 -16.36
CA GLU A 69 2.14 -1.03 -15.85
C GLU A 69 1.68 -0.22 -14.62
N VAL A 70 2.50 -0.25 -13.57
CA VAL A 70 2.25 0.58 -12.39
C VAL A 70 2.70 1.99 -12.67
N SER A 71 1.80 2.96 -12.47
CA SER A 71 2.13 4.37 -12.52
C SER A 71 1.95 5.00 -11.14
N VAL A 72 2.70 6.05 -10.85
CA VAL A 72 2.72 6.71 -9.55
C VAL A 72 2.22 8.13 -9.70
N ARG A 73 1.34 8.55 -8.80
CA ARG A 73 0.80 9.90 -8.77
C ARG A 73 0.73 10.43 -7.33
N LEU A 74 1.14 11.68 -7.14
CA LEU A 74 1.03 12.36 -5.86
C LEU A 74 -0.27 13.18 -5.83
N LEU A 75 -1.04 13.03 -4.77
CA LEU A 75 -2.33 13.71 -4.60
C LEU A 75 -2.28 14.71 -3.45
N ALA A 76 -2.98 15.82 -3.61
CA ALA A 76 -3.15 16.81 -2.56
C ALA A 76 -4.46 16.61 -1.79
N MET A 77 -5.50 16.03 -2.41
CA MET A 77 -6.84 15.93 -1.85
C MET A 77 -7.42 14.52 -2.03
N PRO A 78 -8.19 14.01 -1.01
CA PRO A 78 -8.77 12.66 -1.07
C PRO A 78 -9.70 12.44 -2.26
N GLN A 79 -10.40 13.47 -2.72
CA GLN A 79 -11.34 13.38 -3.84
C GLN A 79 -10.66 12.92 -5.14
N GLN A 80 -9.36 13.17 -5.28
CA GLN A 80 -8.59 12.75 -6.44
C GLN A 80 -8.33 11.24 -6.47
N ALA A 81 -8.54 10.55 -5.35
CA ALA A 81 -8.23 9.13 -5.20
C ALA A 81 -9.20 8.20 -5.93
N ALA A 82 -10.35 8.71 -6.41
CA ALA A 82 -11.34 7.88 -7.10
C ALA A 82 -10.78 7.19 -8.36
N GLU A 83 -9.75 7.76 -8.96
CA GLU A 83 -9.11 7.22 -10.16
C GLU A 83 -7.94 6.28 -9.85
N CYS A 84 -7.59 6.13 -8.57
CA CYS A 84 -6.47 5.30 -8.15
C CYS A 84 -6.94 3.89 -7.81
N GLN A 85 -6.12 2.89 -8.07
CA GLN A 85 -6.36 1.52 -7.61
C GLN A 85 -5.79 1.31 -6.20
N LEU A 86 -4.61 1.87 -5.93
CA LEU A 86 -3.97 1.79 -4.63
C LEU A 86 -3.65 3.20 -4.14
N LEU A 87 -4.04 3.50 -2.90
CA LEU A 87 -3.76 4.79 -2.28
C LEU A 87 -2.97 4.59 -0.99
N PHE A 88 -1.77 5.16 -0.95
CA PHE A 88 -1.00 5.26 0.28
C PHE A 88 -1.33 6.59 0.96
N LEU A 89 -1.82 6.51 2.19
CA LEU A 89 -2.09 7.68 3.03
C LEU A 89 -0.85 7.99 3.86
N ALA A 90 -0.18 9.10 3.56
CA ALA A 90 1.05 9.49 4.24
C ALA A 90 0.81 9.92 5.69
N GLY A 91 1.83 9.78 6.51
CA GLY A 91 1.77 10.15 7.93
C GLY A 91 1.36 11.60 8.19
N SER A 92 1.63 12.51 7.26
CA SER A 92 1.18 13.90 7.34
C SER A 92 -0.34 14.05 7.38
N GLU A 93 -1.09 13.01 6.96
CA GLU A 93 -2.55 12.99 6.93
C GLU A 93 -3.20 12.35 8.15
N GLU A 94 -2.42 12.05 9.19
CA GLU A 94 -2.91 11.34 10.38
C GLU A 94 -4.16 11.98 10.99
N ARG A 95 -4.20 13.31 11.08
CA ARG A 95 -5.33 14.03 11.66
C ARG A 95 -6.62 13.90 10.84
N ARG A 96 -6.47 13.63 9.54
CA ARG A 96 -7.61 13.50 8.60
C ARG A 96 -7.89 12.06 8.23
N MET A 97 -7.21 11.11 8.86
CA MET A 97 -7.30 9.69 8.53
C MET A 97 -8.74 9.17 8.54
N HIS A 98 -9.48 9.41 9.61
CA HIS A 98 -10.86 8.93 9.72
C HIS A 98 -11.78 9.53 8.66
N ALA A 99 -11.64 10.82 8.38
CA ALA A 99 -12.42 11.49 7.34
C ALA A 99 -12.09 10.95 5.96
N ALA A 100 -10.81 10.76 5.66
CA ALA A 100 -10.37 10.19 4.38
C ALA A 100 -10.90 8.76 4.21
N LEU A 101 -10.82 7.93 5.23
CA LEU A 101 -11.32 6.56 5.17
C LEU A 101 -12.84 6.51 4.94
N ARG A 102 -13.60 7.41 5.54
CA ARG A 102 -15.05 7.50 5.29
C ARG A 102 -15.34 7.86 3.82
N GLU A 103 -14.62 8.78 3.26
CA GLU A 103 -14.80 9.17 1.84
C GLU A 103 -14.45 8.04 0.88
N LEU A 104 -13.45 7.24 1.22
CA LEU A 104 -12.91 6.20 0.34
C LEU A 104 -13.55 4.83 0.52
N ALA A 105 -14.32 4.64 1.59
CA ALA A 105 -14.78 3.32 2.03
C ALA A 105 -15.59 2.54 0.99
N SER A 106 -16.36 3.23 0.15
CA SER A 106 -17.20 2.60 -0.89
C SER A 106 -16.53 2.56 -2.27
N LEU A 107 -15.34 3.15 -2.40
CA LEU A 107 -14.60 3.15 -3.66
C LEU A 107 -13.74 1.89 -3.78
N PRO A 108 -13.55 1.36 -5.01
CA PRO A 108 -12.70 0.19 -5.22
C PRO A 108 -11.21 0.57 -5.19
N VAL A 109 -10.79 1.15 -4.10
CA VAL A 109 -9.42 1.64 -3.87
C VAL A 109 -8.84 0.88 -2.68
N LEU A 110 -7.65 0.28 -2.86
CA LEU A 110 -6.91 -0.31 -1.77
C LEU A 110 -6.21 0.79 -0.99
N THR A 111 -6.67 1.03 0.23
CA THR A 111 -6.03 2.00 1.12
C THR A 111 -4.91 1.35 1.92
N VAL A 112 -3.76 1.99 1.95
CA VAL A 112 -2.57 1.53 2.67
C VAL A 112 -1.96 2.71 3.43
N SER A 113 -1.47 2.48 4.62
CA SER A 113 -0.77 3.51 5.40
C SER A 113 0.17 2.88 6.43
N ASP A 114 1.12 3.67 6.91
CA ASP A 114 1.93 3.34 8.07
C ASP A 114 1.55 4.16 9.32
N ILE A 115 0.42 4.87 9.26
CA ILE A 115 -0.15 5.51 10.45
C ILE A 115 -0.56 4.42 11.44
N ASP A 116 -0.19 4.59 12.71
CA ASP A 116 -0.52 3.62 13.75
C ASP A 116 -2.03 3.38 13.83
N GLY A 117 -2.42 2.11 13.89
CA GLY A 117 -3.83 1.74 14.00
C GLY A 117 -4.64 1.88 12.72
N PHE A 118 -4.00 2.07 11.58
CA PHE A 118 -4.68 2.32 10.30
C PHE A 118 -5.67 1.21 9.91
N ALA A 119 -5.22 -0.05 9.98
CA ALA A 119 -6.09 -1.18 9.65
C ALA A 119 -7.26 -1.30 10.63
N ASP A 120 -7.00 -1.10 11.93
CA ASP A 120 -8.04 -1.13 12.96
C ASP A 120 -9.06 0.02 12.80
N ALA A 121 -8.64 1.13 12.22
CA ALA A 121 -9.51 2.28 11.95
C ALA A 121 -10.38 2.11 10.69
N GLY A 122 -10.20 1.04 9.93
CA GLY A 122 -10.95 0.77 8.71
C GLY A 122 -10.15 0.89 7.43
N GLY A 123 -8.84 1.09 7.51
CA GLY A 123 -7.96 1.05 6.35
C GLY A 123 -7.79 -0.38 5.84
N GLY A 124 -7.43 -0.54 4.58
CA GLY A 124 -7.28 -1.85 3.96
C GLY A 124 -6.04 -2.60 4.45
N ILE A 125 -4.89 -1.97 4.39
CA ILE A 125 -3.62 -2.55 4.84
C ILE A 125 -2.85 -1.52 5.65
N GLY A 126 -2.43 -1.91 6.85
CA GLY A 126 -1.62 -1.08 7.73
C GLY A 126 -0.23 -1.64 7.92
N PHE A 127 0.82 -0.87 7.64
CA PHE A 127 2.17 -1.25 7.97
C PHE A 127 2.42 -1.15 9.48
N ALA A 128 3.22 -2.06 9.98
CA ALA A 128 3.71 -2.05 11.35
C ALA A 128 5.18 -2.41 11.35
N THR A 129 5.91 -1.88 12.33
CA THR A 129 7.31 -2.26 12.56
C THR A 129 7.35 -3.15 13.79
N VAL A 130 7.85 -4.37 13.63
CA VAL A 130 7.99 -5.36 14.69
C VAL A 130 9.41 -5.88 14.66
N ASP A 131 10.15 -5.72 15.77
CA ASP A 131 11.55 -6.14 15.87
C ASP A 131 12.40 -5.62 14.68
N ASP A 132 12.27 -4.33 14.39
CA ASP A 132 12.94 -3.63 13.29
C ASP A 132 12.59 -4.17 11.89
N ARG A 133 11.51 -4.93 11.76
CA ARG A 133 11.03 -5.47 10.49
C ARG A 133 9.72 -4.82 10.08
N VAL A 134 9.60 -4.52 8.80
CA VAL A 134 8.34 -4.05 8.21
C VAL A 134 7.39 -5.24 8.07
N ARG A 135 6.25 -5.14 8.74
CA ARG A 135 5.16 -6.11 8.66
C ARG A 135 3.89 -5.38 8.26
N PHE A 136 2.82 -6.09 8.01
CA PHE A 136 1.54 -5.45 7.67
C PHE A 136 0.36 -6.25 8.18
N ASP A 137 -0.72 -5.53 8.44
CA ASP A 137 -2.02 -6.08 8.83
C ASP A 137 -3.01 -5.87 7.69
N ILE A 138 -3.85 -6.84 7.42
CA ILE A 138 -4.94 -6.73 6.45
C ILE A 138 -6.26 -6.63 7.19
N ASN A 139 -7.09 -5.65 6.81
CA ASN A 139 -8.49 -5.60 7.26
C ASN A 139 -9.37 -6.18 6.15
N ALA A 140 -9.77 -7.43 6.33
CA ALA A 140 -10.55 -8.15 5.32
C ALA A 140 -11.95 -7.55 5.11
N ALA A 141 -12.55 -6.98 6.16
CA ALA A 141 -13.84 -6.31 6.04
C ALA A 141 -13.74 -5.03 5.21
N ALA A 142 -12.64 -4.27 5.38
CA ALA A 142 -12.40 -3.06 4.59
C ALA A 142 -12.19 -3.41 3.11
N LEU A 143 -11.43 -4.47 2.81
CA LEU A 143 -11.25 -4.94 1.44
C LEU A 143 -12.57 -5.35 0.82
N GLN A 144 -13.37 -6.14 1.54
CA GLN A 144 -14.69 -6.57 1.06
C GLN A 144 -15.61 -5.39 0.77
N GLN A 145 -15.62 -4.40 1.64
CA GLN A 145 -16.43 -3.18 1.45
C GLN A 145 -16.00 -2.42 0.19
N ALA A 146 -14.72 -2.42 -0.15
CA ALA A 146 -14.18 -1.81 -1.34
C ALA A 146 -14.27 -2.73 -2.59
N SER A 147 -14.88 -3.89 -2.46
CA SER A 147 -14.97 -4.91 -3.52
C SER A 147 -13.61 -5.43 -3.98
N LEU A 148 -12.65 -5.49 -3.06
CA LEU A 148 -11.31 -5.99 -3.27
C LEU A 148 -11.14 -7.37 -2.67
N LYS A 149 -10.22 -8.15 -3.22
CA LYS A 149 -9.91 -9.47 -2.72
C LYS A 149 -8.40 -9.68 -2.65
N ALA A 150 -7.89 -9.90 -1.45
CA ALA A 150 -6.49 -10.28 -1.27
C ALA A 150 -6.32 -11.78 -1.58
N SER A 151 -5.20 -12.12 -2.23
CA SER A 151 -4.87 -13.53 -2.45
C SER A 151 -4.64 -14.25 -1.13
N ALA A 152 -4.88 -15.56 -1.12
CA ALA A 152 -4.59 -16.39 0.05
C ALA A 152 -3.10 -16.32 0.44
N GLN A 153 -2.22 -16.21 -0.54
CA GLN A 153 -0.79 -16.08 -0.33
C GLN A 153 -0.45 -14.77 0.42
N LEU A 154 -1.06 -13.65 0.02
CA LEU A 154 -0.85 -12.37 0.69
C LEU A 154 -1.38 -12.41 2.13
N MET A 155 -2.55 -13.00 2.32
CA MET A 155 -3.15 -13.14 3.66
C MET A 155 -2.30 -13.98 4.61
N ARG A 156 -1.61 -15.00 4.09
CA ARG A 156 -0.74 -15.86 4.92
C ARG A 156 0.50 -15.16 5.43
N ILE A 157 1.05 -14.20 4.68
CA ILE A 157 2.25 -13.48 5.10
C ILE A 157 1.94 -12.24 5.92
N ALA A 158 0.68 -11.83 6.01
CA ALA A 158 0.27 -10.74 6.89
C ALA A 158 0.55 -11.08 8.35
N ARG A 159 0.90 -10.06 9.14
CA ARG A 159 1.05 -10.22 10.60
C ARG A 159 -0.30 -10.58 11.23
N ARG A 160 -1.36 -9.86 10.86
CA ARG A 160 -2.73 -10.11 11.29
C ARG A 160 -3.67 -9.94 10.11
N VAL A 161 -4.74 -10.71 10.12
CA VAL A 161 -5.91 -10.47 9.27
C VAL A 161 -7.08 -10.21 10.19
N ILE A 162 -7.59 -8.98 10.17
CA ILE A 162 -8.72 -8.54 11.01
C ILE A 162 -9.96 -8.36 10.15
N GLY A 163 -11.12 -8.21 10.80
CA GLY A 163 -12.37 -8.00 10.09
C GLY A 163 -12.96 -9.24 9.44
N LEU A 164 -12.43 -10.43 9.75
CA LEU A 164 -13.06 -11.68 9.38
C LEU A 164 -14.23 -11.91 10.33
N GLU A 165 -15.46 -11.86 9.82
CA GLU A 165 -16.62 -12.18 10.62
C GLU A 165 -16.64 -13.67 10.91
N ALA A 166 -16.78 -14.03 12.20
CA ALA A 166 -17.13 -15.39 12.58
C ALA A 166 -18.54 -15.63 12.06
N ARG A 167 -18.70 -16.55 11.12
CA ARG A 167 -20.03 -16.99 10.69
C ARG A 167 -20.71 -17.68 11.86
N PRO A 168 -21.97 -17.31 12.17
CA PRO A 168 -22.75 -18.03 13.17
C PRO A 168 -22.94 -19.49 12.79
#